data_4c18dc843c78380724b5c97d207369e1
#
_entry.id   4c18dc843c78380724b5c97d207369e1
#
_cell.length_a   1.000
_cell.length_b   1.000
_cell.length_c   1.000
_cell.angle_alpha   90.00
_cell.angle_beta   90.00
_cell.angle_gamma   90.00
#
_symmetry.space_group_name_H-M   'P 1'
#
loop_
_entity.id
_entity.type
_entity.pdbx_description
1 polymer ?
#
loop_
_entity_poly.entity_id
_entity_poly.type
_entity_poly.pdbx_seq_one_letter_code
_entity_poly.pdbx_strand_id
1 'polypeptide(L)'
;KVIIDFVPNHVSRQYHSDAKESFIVDLGQTDNTSKAFSPGNNFYYLPGQTLQFHFGAKQEDFEYSEFPAKVTGNDCFNANPGMNDWYETIKLNYGVDYANGKVSYFNPIPDTWNKMLEILMFWAGKGIDGLRCDMAEMVPVEFWHWAITHVTNCYPVCFIAEVYNPSLYRIFLSKGKFDYLYDKVGLYDTLKAVIRKETSACSITKCWQAVEGFQDKMLAFMENHDEQRIASNFFAGNARSGIPAMMVLAFMHVNPVMIYFGQELGESGMDEEGFSGVDGRTSIFDYWSIKSVRNWVNNGRFDETGLTEKQCEIRNIYKKILRIARTEKAITSGLFYDLSYANTSNKCFNTGRQYAFMRKHDNEELLDL
;
A
#
# COMPACT_ATOMS: atom_id res chain seq x y z
N LYS A 1 9.73 -11.72 -11.83
CA LYS A 1 9.05 -10.43 -12.00
C LYS A 1 9.41 -9.51 -10.84
N VAL A 2 9.60 -8.23 -11.13
CA VAL A 2 9.98 -7.22 -10.15
C VAL A 2 8.97 -6.07 -10.21
N ILE A 3 8.38 -5.75 -9.05
CA ILE A 3 7.58 -4.55 -8.84
C ILE A 3 8.35 -3.71 -7.82
N ILE A 4 8.58 -2.43 -8.14
CA ILE A 4 9.27 -1.51 -7.23
C ILE A 4 8.31 -0.51 -6.62
N ASP A 5 8.64 0.01 -5.45
CA ASP A 5 7.89 1.08 -4.83
C ASP A 5 8.27 2.43 -5.45
N PHE A 6 7.28 3.26 -5.72
CA PHE A 6 7.43 4.60 -6.23
C PHE A 6 6.69 5.57 -5.31
N VAL A 7 7.42 6.48 -4.70
CA VAL A 7 6.88 7.45 -3.74
C VAL A 7 6.73 8.82 -4.41
N PRO A 8 5.57 9.14 -5.00
CA PRO A 8 5.39 10.35 -5.81
C PRO A 8 4.93 11.57 -5.02
N ASN A 9 4.34 11.38 -3.83
CA ASN A 9 3.73 12.46 -3.07
C ASN A 9 4.75 13.33 -2.33
N HIS A 10 5.86 12.75 -1.88
CA HIS A 10 6.83 13.41 -1.02
C HIS A 10 8.24 12.84 -1.19
N VAL A 11 9.21 13.57 -0.66
CA VAL A 11 10.61 13.13 -0.50
C VAL A 11 11.07 13.46 0.92
N SER A 12 12.22 12.91 1.35
CA SER A 12 12.81 13.30 2.64
C SER A 12 13.28 14.75 2.61
N ARG A 13 13.33 15.43 3.79
CA ARG A 13 13.80 16.82 3.86
C ARG A 13 15.26 16.99 3.45
N GLN A 14 16.07 15.99 3.69
CA GLN A 14 17.49 15.97 3.32
C GLN A 14 17.73 15.28 1.97
N TYR A 15 16.67 15.15 1.14
CA TYR A 15 16.81 14.53 -0.17
C TYR A 15 17.84 15.26 -1.03
N HIS A 16 18.79 14.50 -1.52
CA HIS A 16 19.69 14.88 -2.59
C HIS A 16 20.07 13.65 -3.39
N SER A 17 20.48 13.84 -4.62
CA SER A 17 20.91 12.72 -5.47
C SER A 17 22.40 12.46 -5.26
N ASP A 18 22.76 11.26 -4.80
CA ASP A 18 24.14 10.86 -4.54
C ASP A 18 24.94 10.64 -5.84
N ALA A 19 24.25 10.19 -6.89
CA ALA A 19 24.88 9.91 -8.19
C ALA A 19 23.95 10.37 -9.33
N LYS A 20 24.23 11.52 -9.88
CA LYS A 20 23.49 12.08 -11.02
C LYS A 20 24.45 12.62 -12.08
N GLU A 21 24.02 12.63 -13.31
CA GLU A 21 24.68 13.32 -14.39
C GLU A 21 24.72 14.85 -14.12
N SER A 22 25.78 15.52 -14.53
CA SER A 22 26.01 16.95 -14.23
C SER A 22 24.92 17.89 -14.77
N PHE A 23 24.17 17.46 -15.77
CA PHE A 23 23.08 18.23 -16.38
C PHE A 23 21.71 18.00 -15.69
N ILE A 24 21.61 17.06 -14.76
CA ILE A 24 20.36 16.79 -14.02
C ILE A 24 20.16 17.84 -12.93
N VAL A 25 19.02 18.49 -12.97
CA VAL A 25 18.59 19.49 -11.98
C VAL A 25 17.77 18.78 -10.90
N ASP A 26 18.20 18.88 -9.64
CA ASP A 26 17.50 18.27 -8.51
C ASP A 26 16.13 18.90 -8.28
N LEU A 27 15.26 18.14 -7.60
CA LEU A 27 13.98 18.65 -7.12
C LEU A 27 14.21 19.89 -6.25
N GLY A 28 13.48 20.97 -6.55
CA GLY A 28 13.53 22.23 -5.83
C GLY A 28 14.74 23.12 -6.13
N GLN A 29 15.72 22.66 -6.90
CA GLN A 29 16.94 23.43 -7.19
C GLN A 29 16.67 24.78 -7.88
N THR A 30 15.63 24.87 -8.69
CA THR A 30 15.23 26.07 -9.44
C THR A 30 13.97 26.75 -8.89
N ASP A 31 13.48 26.31 -7.72
CA ASP A 31 12.25 26.80 -7.13
C ASP A 31 12.36 28.28 -6.70
N ASN A 32 11.30 29.04 -6.90
CA ASN A 32 11.15 30.35 -6.32
C ASN A 32 10.63 30.25 -4.87
N THR A 33 11.57 30.24 -3.93
CA THR A 33 11.29 30.04 -2.50
C THR A 33 10.58 31.25 -1.83
N SER A 34 10.48 32.40 -2.52
CA SER A 34 9.75 33.56 -2.03
C SER A 34 8.23 33.45 -2.18
N LYS A 35 7.75 32.43 -2.92
CA LYS A 35 6.34 32.16 -3.17
C LYS A 35 5.91 30.89 -2.44
N ALA A 36 4.77 30.96 -1.73
CA ALA A 36 4.19 29.80 -1.07
C ALA A 36 3.78 28.73 -2.08
N PHE A 37 3.22 29.16 -3.22
CA PHE A 37 2.89 28.33 -4.37
C PHE A 37 3.37 28.99 -5.66
N SER A 38 3.87 28.18 -6.57
CA SER A 38 4.06 28.50 -7.98
C SER A 38 3.96 27.20 -8.79
N PRO A 39 3.25 27.16 -9.92
CA PRO A 39 3.11 25.94 -10.73
C PRO A 39 4.46 25.35 -11.22
N GLY A 40 5.49 26.18 -11.32
CA GLY A 40 6.83 25.76 -11.73
C GLY A 40 7.72 25.29 -10.60
N ASN A 41 7.31 25.47 -9.33
CA ASN A 41 8.05 24.96 -8.18
C ASN A 41 7.81 23.47 -7.97
N ASN A 42 8.83 22.75 -7.52
CA ASN A 42 8.70 21.33 -7.14
C ASN A 42 8.13 21.15 -5.72
N PHE A 43 8.26 22.16 -4.86
CA PHE A 43 7.79 22.12 -3.47
C PHE A 43 6.85 23.28 -3.14
N TYR A 44 6.11 23.12 -2.03
CA TYR A 44 5.37 24.20 -1.38
C TYR A 44 6.22 24.83 -0.29
N TYR A 45 6.27 26.15 -0.22
CA TYR A 45 7.07 26.90 0.74
C TYR A 45 6.21 27.65 1.73
N LEU A 46 6.81 28.00 2.88
CA LEU A 46 6.25 28.90 3.90
C LEU A 46 7.17 30.13 4.00
N PRO A 47 7.03 31.12 3.08
CA PRO A 47 7.94 32.24 2.99
C PRO A 47 8.09 33.01 4.30
N GLY A 48 9.35 33.32 4.68
CA GLY A 48 9.66 34.05 5.89
C GLY A 48 9.57 33.24 7.20
N GLN A 49 9.29 31.95 7.13
CA GLN A 49 9.19 31.07 8.29
C GLN A 49 10.33 30.05 8.29
N THR A 50 10.96 29.85 9.46
CA THR A 50 11.95 28.79 9.69
C THR A 50 11.26 27.55 10.22
N LEU A 51 11.64 26.36 9.72
CA LEU A 51 11.16 25.10 10.26
C LEU A 51 11.57 24.95 11.72
N GLN A 52 10.64 24.54 12.57
CA GLN A 52 10.85 24.31 13.99
C GLN A 52 10.17 23.01 14.43
N PHE A 53 10.87 22.22 15.23
CA PHE A 53 10.32 21.04 15.88
C PHE A 53 10.18 21.29 17.38
N HIS A 54 9.02 20.94 17.95
CA HIS A 54 8.73 21.11 19.37
C HIS A 54 8.54 19.77 20.10
N PHE A 55 9.00 18.66 19.50
CA PHE A 55 8.92 17.30 20.05
C PHE A 55 10.29 16.61 19.93
N GLY A 56 10.52 15.63 20.80
CA GLY A 56 11.75 14.84 20.81
C GLY A 56 12.84 15.38 21.74
N ALA A 57 14.03 14.84 21.63
CA ALA A 57 15.23 15.30 22.30
C ALA A 57 15.49 16.76 21.94
N LYS A 58 16.16 17.47 22.80
CA LYS A 58 16.41 18.92 22.69
C LYS A 58 16.70 19.34 21.25
N GLN A 59 16.14 20.46 20.81
CA GLN A 59 16.35 21.06 19.48
C GLN A 59 17.85 21.19 19.10
N GLU A 60 18.72 21.20 20.10
CA GLU A 60 20.19 21.23 19.97
C GLU A 60 20.79 19.96 19.35
N ASP A 61 20.03 18.83 19.33
CA ASP A 61 20.48 17.57 18.77
C ASP A 61 20.17 17.43 17.27
N PHE A 62 19.40 18.36 16.68
CA PHE A 62 19.09 18.37 15.25
C PHE A 62 19.92 19.42 14.53
N GLU A 63 20.98 19.00 13.84
CA GLU A 63 21.80 19.89 12.97
C GLU A 63 21.06 20.40 11.72
N TYR A 64 19.81 19.98 11.50
CA TYR A 64 19.03 20.35 10.32
C TYR A 64 18.33 21.69 10.47
N SER A 65 18.61 22.59 9.53
CA SER A 65 17.96 23.91 9.44
C SER A 65 17.34 24.11 8.07
N GLU A 66 16.09 24.57 8.01
CA GLU A 66 15.37 24.82 6.76
C GLU A 66 14.69 26.21 6.79
N PHE A 67 15.12 27.07 5.85
CA PHE A 67 14.53 28.40 5.63
C PHE A 67 14.45 28.71 4.13
N PRO A 68 13.28 29.10 3.59
CA PRO A 68 11.97 28.99 4.23
C PRO A 68 11.58 27.53 4.45
N ALA A 69 10.75 27.27 5.47
CA ALA A 69 10.20 25.94 5.73
C ALA A 69 9.37 25.45 4.55
N LYS A 70 9.34 24.12 4.36
CA LYS A 70 8.53 23.45 3.33
C LYS A 70 7.39 22.66 3.97
N VAL A 71 6.31 22.47 3.23
CA VAL A 71 5.13 21.71 3.63
C VAL A 71 5.46 20.23 3.73
N THR A 72 4.94 19.53 4.74
CA THR A 72 5.14 18.09 4.93
C THR A 72 4.34 17.25 3.93
N GLY A 73 4.72 16.01 3.72
CA GLY A 73 4.07 15.08 2.79
C GLY A 73 2.58 14.84 3.07
N ASN A 74 2.15 14.96 4.33
CA ASN A 74 0.73 14.80 4.72
C ASN A 74 -0.07 16.12 4.79
N ASP A 75 0.33 17.13 3.99
CA ASP A 75 -0.39 18.41 3.85
C ASP A 75 -0.40 19.30 5.11
N CYS A 76 0.62 19.22 5.97
CA CYS A 76 0.78 20.17 7.07
C CYS A 76 1.42 21.47 6.56
N PHE A 77 0.61 22.49 6.29
CA PHE A 77 1.02 23.83 5.86
C PHE A 77 1.42 24.71 7.05
N ASN A 78 2.30 24.18 7.90
CA ASN A 78 2.76 24.85 9.12
C ASN A 78 4.28 24.64 9.29
N ALA A 79 5.01 25.70 9.67
CA ALA A 79 6.45 25.64 9.94
C ALA A 79 6.80 24.91 11.25
N ASN A 80 5.81 24.58 12.08
CA ASN A 80 5.95 23.82 13.31
C ASN A 80 5.13 22.51 13.23
N PRO A 81 5.50 21.53 12.36
CA PRO A 81 4.77 20.28 12.26
C PRO A 81 4.88 19.48 13.57
N GLY A 82 3.81 18.80 13.95
CA GLY A 82 3.79 17.85 15.05
C GLY A 82 4.45 16.51 14.69
N MET A 83 4.66 15.64 15.69
CA MET A 83 5.27 14.32 15.50
C MET A 83 4.50 13.45 14.48
N ASN A 84 3.19 13.62 14.36
CA ASN A 84 2.34 12.87 13.44
C ASN A 84 2.18 13.51 12.05
N ASP A 85 2.87 14.64 11.80
CA ASP A 85 2.74 15.40 10.55
C ASP A 85 3.80 15.04 9.50
N TRP A 86 4.27 13.80 9.50
CA TRP A 86 5.33 13.34 8.60
C TRP A 86 6.48 14.34 8.47
N TYR A 87 6.92 14.84 9.62
CA TYR A 87 7.85 15.98 9.76
C TYR A 87 9.18 15.81 9.02
N GLU A 88 9.59 14.57 8.74
CA GLU A 88 10.82 14.26 8.00
C GLU A 88 10.65 14.38 6.47
N THR A 89 9.44 14.65 5.99
CA THR A 89 9.11 14.67 4.56
C THR A 89 8.79 16.06 4.04
N ILE A 90 8.89 16.23 2.72
CA ILE A 90 8.53 17.44 1.97
C ILE A 90 7.54 17.04 0.87
N LYS A 91 6.38 17.73 0.83
CA LYS A 91 5.37 17.52 -0.21
C LYS A 91 5.84 18.01 -1.58
N LEU A 92 5.65 17.16 -2.60
CA LEU A 92 5.85 17.53 -3.99
C LEU A 92 4.67 18.33 -4.55
N ASN A 93 4.96 19.36 -5.33
CA ASN A 93 3.98 20.25 -5.93
C ASN A 93 3.64 19.81 -7.36
N TYR A 94 2.47 19.27 -7.54
CA TYR A 94 1.92 18.86 -8.84
C TYR A 94 1.09 19.95 -9.53
N GLY A 95 1.25 21.20 -9.16
CA GLY A 95 0.52 22.33 -9.77
C GLY A 95 -0.87 22.56 -9.19
N VAL A 96 -1.11 22.16 -7.93
CA VAL A 96 -2.37 22.41 -7.22
C VAL A 96 -2.15 23.46 -6.14
N ASP A 97 -2.87 24.58 -6.21
CA ASP A 97 -2.80 25.65 -5.21
C ASP A 97 -3.77 25.36 -4.05
N TYR A 98 -3.26 24.74 -3.00
CA TYR A 98 -4.04 24.37 -1.82
C TYR A 98 -4.53 25.61 -1.02
N ALA A 99 -3.77 26.71 -1.06
CA ALA A 99 -4.13 27.93 -0.32
C ALA A 99 -5.30 28.68 -0.95
N ASN A 100 -5.48 28.55 -2.28
CA ASN A 100 -6.50 29.25 -3.04
C ASN A 100 -7.57 28.29 -3.58
N GLY A 101 -8.13 27.45 -2.72
CA GLY A 101 -9.28 26.60 -3.07
C GLY A 101 -8.95 25.38 -3.94
N LYS A 102 -7.70 24.89 -3.90
CA LYS A 102 -7.22 23.75 -4.68
C LYS A 102 -7.34 23.95 -6.20
N VAL A 103 -7.09 25.17 -6.67
CA VAL A 103 -7.08 25.47 -8.11
C VAL A 103 -5.91 24.75 -8.76
N SER A 104 -6.20 24.09 -9.88
CA SER A 104 -5.21 23.30 -10.62
C SER A 104 -4.59 24.12 -11.77
N TYR A 105 -3.27 24.05 -11.91
CA TYR A 105 -2.46 24.71 -12.92
C TYR A 105 -1.64 23.66 -13.67
N PHE A 106 -2.26 22.99 -14.65
CA PHE A 106 -1.65 21.89 -15.41
C PHE A 106 -1.26 22.29 -16.85
N ASN A 107 -1.43 23.56 -17.21
CA ASN A 107 -0.99 24.09 -18.49
C ASN A 107 -0.32 25.47 -18.30
N PRO A 108 1.01 25.56 -18.54
CA PRO A 108 1.91 24.48 -18.97
C PRO A 108 2.03 23.36 -17.91
N ILE A 109 2.48 22.18 -18.37
CA ILE A 109 2.71 21.03 -17.47
C ILE A 109 3.70 21.42 -16.37
N PRO A 110 3.39 21.15 -15.07
CA PRO A 110 4.29 21.43 -13.96
C PRO A 110 5.65 20.70 -14.10
N ASP A 111 6.73 21.32 -13.69
CA ASP A 111 8.07 20.72 -13.77
C ASP A 111 8.16 19.37 -13.01
N THR A 112 7.49 19.27 -11.86
CA THR A 112 7.39 18.01 -11.10
C THR A 112 6.86 16.85 -11.93
N TRP A 113 5.90 17.08 -12.84
CA TRP A 113 5.39 16.00 -13.70
C TRP A 113 6.49 15.44 -14.60
N ASN A 114 7.29 16.32 -15.22
CA ASN A 114 8.38 15.90 -16.10
C ASN A 114 9.43 15.12 -15.34
N LYS A 115 9.87 15.61 -14.17
CA LYS A 115 10.84 14.92 -13.31
C LYS A 115 10.35 13.55 -12.85
N MET A 116 9.07 13.44 -12.44
CA MET A 116 8.49 12.16 -12.05
C MET A 116 8.34 11.21 -13.24
N LEU A 117 8.00 11.70 -14.42
CA LEU A 117 7.98 10.88 -15.63
C LEU A 117 9.38 10.35 -15.98
N GLU A 118 10.41 11.17 -15.88
CA GLU A 118 11.81 10.75 -16.10
C GLU A 118 12.19 9.59 -15.17
N ILE A 119 11.82 9.66 -13.89
CA ILE A 119 12.05 8.58 -12.92
C ILE A 119 11.30 7.30 -13.34
N LEU A 120 10.02 7.42 -13.69
CA LEU A 120 9.21 6.28 -14.13
C LEU A 120 9.79 5.63 -15.40
N MET A 121 10.17 6.43 -16.38
CA MET A 121 10.78 5.96 -17.64
C MET A 121 12.14 5.32 -17.41
N PHE A 122 12.95 5.87 -16.49
CA PHE A 122 14.26 5.29 -16.12
C PHE A 122 14.09 3.86 -15.59
N TRP A 123 13.21 3.66 -14.61
CA TRP A 123 12.98 2.34 -14.04
C TRP A 123 12.28 1.37 -14.99
N ALA A 124 11.29 1.83 -15.75
CA ALA A 124 10.65 1.03 -16.78
C ALA A 124 11.67 0.55 -17.83
N GLY A 125 12.61 1.43 -18.24
CA GLY A 125 13.72 1.11 -19.15
C GLY A 125 14.72 0.11 -18.58
N LYS A 126 14.78 -0.10 -17.25
CA LYS A 126 15.56 -1.17 -16.62
C LYS A 126 14.87 -2.53 -16.68
N GLY A 127 13.65 -2.62 -17.20
CA GLY A 127 12.93 -3.87 -17.40
C GLY A 127 12.20 -4.38 -16.15
N ILE A 128 11.73 -3.47 -15.29
CA ILE A 128 10.81 -3.84 -14.20
C ILE A 128 9.44 -4.25 -14.75
N ASP A 129 8.71 -5.08 -14.01
CA ASP A 129 7.38 -5.55 -14.40
C ASP A 129 6.25 -4.65 -13.90
N GLY A 130 6.50 -3.85 -12.86
CA GLY A 130 5.48 -2.98 -12.28
C GLY A 130 5.99 -1.97 -11.29
N LEU A 131 5.08 -1.07 -10.91
CA LEU A 131 5.27 -0.03 -9.90
C LEU A 131 4.12 -0.08 -8.89
N ARG A 132 4.43 -0.10 -7.60
CA ARG A 132 3.50 0.22 -6.53
C ARG A 132 3.64 1.71 -6.22
N CYS A 133 2.57 2.46 -6.36
CA CYS A 133 2.58 3.90 -6.19
C CYS A 133 2.04 4.27 -4.82
N ASP A 134 2.96 4.70 -3.95
CA ASP A 134 2.71 5.12 -2.58
C ASP A 134 1.77 6.33 -2.53
N MET A 135 0.79 6.31 -1.62
CA MET A 135 -0.13 7.42 -1.38
C MET A 135 -0.65 8.07 -2.68
N ALA A 136 -0.98 7.25 -3.68
CA ALA A 136 -1.32 7.71 -5.03
C ALA A 136 -2.50 8.70 -5.05
N GLU A 137 -3.42 8.60 -4.07
CA GLU A 137 -4.58 9.49 -3.96
C GLU A 137 -4.22 10.94 -3.58
N MET A 138 -3.02 11.18 -3.05
CA MET A 138 -2.52 12.51 -2.72
C MET A 138 -1.92 13.25 -3.93
N VAL A 139 -1.84 12.57 -5.07
CA VAL A 139 -1.32 13.09 -6.35
C VAL A 139 -2.48 13.22 -7.34
N PRO A 140 -2.56 14.33 -8.12
CA PRO A 140 -3.67 14.53 -9.05
C PRO A 140 -3.86 13.38 -10.03
N VAL A 141 -5.10 12.95 -10.23
CA VAL A 141 -5.43 11.87 -11.17
C VAL A 141 -5.07 12.22 -12.62
N GLU A 142 -4.99 13.49 -12.95
CA GLU A 142 -4.54 14.03 -14.24
C GLU A 142 -3.06 13.71 -14.50
N PHE A 143 -2.21 13.82 -13.47
CA PHE A 143 -0.81 13.40 -13.56
C PHE A 143 -0.73 11.90 -13.87
N TRP A 144 -1.47 11.07 -13.13
CA TRP A 144 -1.47 9.62 -13.34
C TRP A 144 -1.91 9.26 -14.76
N HIS A 145 -3.00 9.87 -15.24
CA HIS A 145 -3.46 9.68 -16.62
C HIS A 145 -2.35 9.96 -17.62
N TRP A 146 -1.69 11.10 -17.46
CA TRP A 146 -0.63 11.55 -18.35
C TRP A 146 0.61 10.65 -18.23
N ALA A 147 1.13 10.43 -17.03
CA ALA A 147 2.37 9.68 -16.79
C ALA A 147 2.23 8.19 -17.18
N ILE A 148 1.16 7.53 -16.73
CA ILE A 148 0.93 6.11 -17.04
C ILE A 148 0.78 5.92 -18.54
N THR A 149 0.10 6.84 -19.24
CA THR A 149 -0.01 6.77 -20.70
C THR A 149 1.35 6.85 -21.39
N HIS A 150 2.23 7.76 -20.93
CA HIS A 150 3.57 7.89 -21.53
C HIS A 150 4.40 6.62 -21.28
N VAL A 151 4.40 6.10 -20.07
CA VAL A 151 5.17 4.89 -19.72
C VAL A 151 4.65 3.68 -20.50
N THR A 152 3.33 3.43 -20.48
CA THR A 152 2.75 2.23 -21.08
C THR A 152 2.78 2.22 -22.61
N ASN A 153 2.92 3.39 -23.26
CA ASN A 153 3.19 3.47 -24.68
C ASN A 153 4.60 2.96 -25.06
N CYS A 154 5.53 2.95 -24.11
CA CYS A 154 6.93 2.54 -24.33
C CYS A 154 7.25 1.17 -23.70
N TYR A 155 6.66 0.86 -22.57
CA TYR A 155 7.00 -0.29 -21.74
C TYR A 155 5.76 -1.00 -21.19
N PRO A 156 5.73 -2.35 -21.16
CA PRO A 156 4.61 -3.13 -20.60
C PRO A 156 4.71 -3.21 -19.07
N VAL A 157 4.52 -2.11 -18.37
CA VAL A 157 4.64 -1.97 -16.91
C VAL A 157 3.26 -1.91 -16.27
N CYS A 158 3.05 -2.70 -15.20
CA CYS A 158 1.83 -2.70 -14.40
C CYS A 158 1.90 -1.59 -13.32
N PHE A 159 0.77 -0.91 -13.07
CA PHE A 159 0.65 0.12 -12.05
C PHE A 159 -0.33 -0.29 -10.95
N ILE A 160 0.14 -0.31 -9.71
CA ILE A 160 -0.65 -0.60 -8.51
C ILE A 160 -0.70 0.66 -7.66
N ALA A 161 -1.89 1.12 -7.29
CA ALA A 161 -2.03 2.33 -6.46
C ALA A 161 -2.43 2.01 -5.03
N GLU A 162 -1.79 2.69 -4.11
CA GLU A 162 -2.27 2.84 -2.75
C GLU A 162 -3.31 3.98 -2.71
N VAL A 163 -4.58 3.60 -2.59
CA VAL A 163 -5.73 4.51 -2.49
C VAL A 163 -6.60 4.02 -1.34
N TYR A 164 -6.81 4.85 -0.34
CA TYR A 164 -7.57 4.51 0.86
C TYR A 164 -8.99 5.10 0.86
N ASN A 165 -9.28 6.06 -0.02
CA ASN A 165 -10.62 6.60 -0.15
C ASN A 165 -11.43 5.82 -1.20
N PRO A 166 -12.44 5.00 -0.78
CA PRO A 166 -13.23 4.19 -1.72
C PRO A 166 -13.98 5.01 -2.79
N SER A 167 -14.28 6.28 -2.51
CA SER A 167 -14.95 7.15 -3.49
C SER A 167 -14.07 7.47 -4.71
N LEU A 168 -12.75 7.29 -4.58
CA LEU A 168 -11.77 7.55 -5.63
C LEU A 168 -11.44 6.30 -6.47
N TYR A 169 -11.82 5.09 -6.04
CA TYR A 169 -11.43 3.85 -6.73
C TYR A 169 -11.76 3.89 -8.23
N ARG A 170 -13.02 4.19 -8.57
CA ARG A 170 -13.45 4.20 -9.97
C ARG A 170 -12.70 5.22 -10.84
N ILE A 171 -12.40 6.40 -10.31
CA ILE A 171 -11.69 7.43 -11.08
C ILE A 171 -10.19 7.09 -11.24
N PHE A 172 -9.56 6.47 -10.24
CA PHE A 172 -8.17 6.02 -10.35
C PHE A 172 -8.01 4.85 -11.31
N LEU A 173 -8.95 3.92 -11.37
CA LEU A 173 -8.98 2.86 -12.36
C LEU A 173 -9.27 3.38 -13.78
N SER A 174 -10.32 4.20 -13.95
CA SER A 174 -10.78 4.63 -15.28
C SER A 174 -9.95 5.77 -15.87
N LYS A 175 -9.86 6.91 -15.16
CA LYS A 175 -9.11 8.08 -15.59
C LYS A 175 -7.63 7.96 -15.27
N GLY A 176 -7.29 7.53 -14.05
CA GLY A 176 -5.92 7.37 -13.58
C GLY A 176 -5.14 6.29 -14.31
N LYS A 177 -5.84 5.29 -14.90
CA LYS A 177 -5.30 4.15 -15.65
C LYS A 177 -4.48 3.15 -14.83
N PHE A 178 -4.72 3.08 -13.53
CA PHE A 178 -4.12 2.04 -12.70
C PHE A 178 -4.69 0.67 -13.04
N ASP A 179 -3.83 -0.34 -13.01
CA ASP A 179 -4.24 -1.74 -13.21
C ASP A 179 -4.89 -2.31 -11.97
N TYR A 180 -4.35 -1.96 -10.80
CA TYR A 180 -4.84 -2.44 -9.50
C TYR A 180 -4.81 -1.36 -8.42
N LEU A 181 -5.71 -1.48 -7.44
CA LEU A 181 -5.76 -0.67 -6.23
C LEU A 181 -5.71 -1.54 -4.99
N TYR A 182 -5.18 -1.04 -3.89
CA TYR A 182 -5.22 -1.72 -2.60
C TYR A 182 -6.66 -1.82 -2.07
N ASP A 183 -7.07 -3.02 -1.64
CA ASP A 183 -8.33 -3.22 -0.92
C ASP A 183 -8.10 -3.14 0.60
N LYS A 184 -7.70 -1.94 1.05
CA LYS A 184 -7.39 -1.68 2.47
C LYS A 184 -8.68 -1.38 3.27
N VAL A 185 -9.39 -0.33 2.89
CA VAL A 185 -10.52 0.21 3.68
C VAL A 185 -11.76 -0.68 3.58
N GLY A 186 -11.92 -1.43 2.48
CA GLY A 186 -13.02 -2.37 2.30
C GLY A 186 -12.72 -3.70 2.99
N LEU A 187 -12.08 -4.60 2.25
CA LEU A 187 -11.94 -6.00 2.64
C LEU A 187 -10.95 -6.21 3.80
N TYR A 188 -9.75 -5.58 3.74
CA TYR A 188 -8.75 -5.75 4.81
C TYR A 188 -9.30 -5.32 6.18
N ASP A 189 -9.82 -4.09 6.30
CA ASP A 189 -10.32 -3.57 7.58
C ASP A 189 -11.48 -4.41 8.13
N THR A 190 -12.37 -4.86 7.23
CA THR A 190 -13.47 -5.74 7.63
C THR A 190 -12.98 -7.10 8.14
N LEU A 191 -12.05 -7.75 7.43
CA LEU A 191 -11.51 -9.05 7.85
C LEU A 191 -10.74 -8.93 9.17
N LYS A 192 -9.95 -7.86 9.35
CA LYS A 192 -9.28 -7.54 10.62
C LYS A 192 -10.29 -7.42 11.76
N ALA A 193 -11.35 -6.66 11.57
CA ALA A 193 -12.41 -6.49 12.57
C ALA A 193 -13.18 -7.79 12.86
N VAL A 194 -13.42 -8.64 11.85
CA VAL A 194 -14.04 -9.97 12.03
C VAL A 194 -13.14 -10.89 12.86
N ILE A 195 -11.84 -10.97 12.54
CA ILE A 195 -10.88 -11.79 13.30
C ILE A 195 -10.81 -11.33 14.77
N ARG A 196 -10.82 -10.02 14.99
CA ARG A 196 -10.82 -9.41 16.34
C ARG A 196 -12.16 -9.48 17.04
N LYS A 197 -13.22 -10.00 16.37
CA LYS A 197 -14.60 -10.10 16.88
C LYS A 197 -15.26 -8.73 17.15
N GLU A 198 -14.81 -7.70 16.47
CA GLU A 198 -15.33 -6.33 16.55
C GLU A 198 -16.53 -6.13 15.62
N THR A 199 -16.67 -6.96 14.58
CA THR A 199 -17.80 -6.97 13.66
C THR A 199 -18.22 -8.38 13.26
N SER A 200 -19.39 -8.50 12.63
CA SER A 200 -19.93 -9.77 12.15
C SER A 200 -19.31 -10.18 10.81
N ALA A 201 -19.11 -11.49 10.61
CA ALA A 201 -18.61 -12.04 9.35
C ALA A 201 -19.52 -11.70 8.15
N CYS A 202 -20.81 -11.51 8.34
CA CYS A 202 -21.72 -11.08 7.27
C CYS A 202 -21.40 -9.66 6.73
N SER A 203 -20.57 -8.88 7.42
CA SER A 203 -20.10 -7.59 6.91
C SER A 203 -19.25 -7.72 5.63
N ILE A 204 -18.66 -8.89 5.38
CA ILE A 204 -17.89 -9.20 4.16
C ILE A 204 -18.76 -9.03 2.91
N THR A 205 -20.05 -9.33 2.98
CA THR A 205 -21.00 -9.11 1.87
C THR A 205 -20.96 -7.66 1.36
N LYS A 206 -20.90 -6.68 2.25
CA LYS A 206 -20.84 -5.27 1.86
C LYS A 206 -19.53 -4.90 1.16
N CYS A 207 -18.43 -5.59 1.49
CA CYS A 207 -17.13 -5.31 0.89
C CYS A 207 -17.12 -5.63 -0.61
N TRP A 208 -17.57 -6.84 -1.00
CA TRP A 208 -17.59 -7.20 -2.41
C TRP A 208 -18.64 -6.42 -3.20
N GLN A 209 -19.80 -6.08 -2.58
CA GLN A 209 -20.81 -5.22 -3.20
C GLN A 209 -20.28 -3.82 -3.51
N ALA A 210 -19.43 -3.25 -2.63
CA ALA A 210 -18.86 -1.93 -2.83
C ALA A 210 -17.89 -1.86 -4.03
N VAL A 211 -17.26 -2.98 -4.38
CA VAL A 211 -16.31 -3.08 -5.50
C VAL A 211 -16.88 -3.83 -6.70
N GLU A 212 -18.19 -4.10 -6.72
CA GLU A 212 -18.85 -4.82 -7.82
C GLU A 212 -18.58 -4.15 -9.17
N GLY A 213 -18.16 -4.97 -10.14
CA GLY A 213 -17.80 -4.54 -11.49
C GLY A 213 -16.33 -4.16 -11.68
N PHE A 214 -15.52 -4.13 -10.59
CA PHE A 214 -14.06 -3.94 -10.67
C PHE A 214 -13.31 -4.70 -9.56
N GLN A 215 -13.92 -5.70 -8.96
CA GLN A 215 -13.35 -6.52 -7.89
C GLN A 215 -12.06 -7.24 -8.31
N ASP A 216 -11.92 -7.56 -9.60
CA ASP A 216 -10.72 -8.13 -10.21
C ASP A 216 -9.52 -7.15 -10.24
N LYS A 217 -9.78 -5.87 -10.01
CA LYS A 217 -8.78 -4.80 -9.93
C LYS A 217 -8.33 -4.48 -8.51
N MET A 218 -8.88 -5.15 -7.51
CA MET A 218 -8.56 -4.89 -6.11
C MET A 218 -7.47 -5.85 -5.62
N LEU A 219 -6.29 -5.31 -5.26
CA LEU A 219 -5.21 -6.07 -4.64
C LEU A 219 -5.54 -6.35 -3.18
N ALA A 220 -5.84 -7.60 -2.87
CA ALA A 220 -6.21 -8.02 -1.52
C ALA A 220 -4.99 -8.48 -0.71
N PHE A 221 -4.99 -8.21 0.60
CA PHE A 221 -3.90 -8.57 1.51
C PHE A 221 -4.37 -8.64 2.97
N MET A 222 -3.60 -9.31 3.83
CA MET A 222 -3.81 -9.32 5.28
C MET A 222 -2.66 -8.72 6.06
N GLU A 223 -1.50 -8.57 5.45
CA GLU A 223 -0.32 -7.92 6.03
C GLU A 223 0.38 -7.08 4.96
N ASN A 224 0.94 -5.96 5.39
CA ASN A 224 1.89 -5.16 4.65
C ASN A 224 2.85 -4.48 5.65
N HIS A 225 3.70 -3.54 5.18
CA HIS A 225 4.67 -2.86 6.03
C HIS A 225 4.05 -1.81 6.98
N ASP A 226 2.80 -1.38 6.73
CA ASP A 226 2.08 -0.40 7.55
C ASP A 226 1.15 -1.03 8.59
N GLU A 227 0.78 -2.30 8.40
CA GLU A 227 -0.21 -2.98 9.23
C GLU A 227 0.44 -4.00 10.18
N GLN A 228 -0.22 -4.24 11.33
CA GLN A 228 0.23 -5.25 12.27
C GLN A 228 0.21 -6.64 11.64
N ARG A 229 1.19 -7.46 11.98
CA ARG A 229 1.23 -8.89 11.67
C ARG A 229 0.05 -9.61 12.30
N ILE A 230 -0.55 -10.55 11.60
CA ILE A 230 -1.68 -11.37 12.12
C ILE A 230 -1.30 -12.06 13.43
N ALA A 231 -0.08 -12.58 13.51
CA ALA A 231 0.40 -13.30 14.68
C ALA A 231 0.80 -12.41 15.86
N SER A 232 0.82 -11.08 15.70
CA SER A 232 1.16 -10.14 16.77
C SER A 232 0.07 -10.08 17.85
N ASN A 233 0.47 -9.71 19.06
CA ASN A 233 -0.46 -9.45 20.15
C ASN A 233 -1.36 -8.22 19.90
N PHE A 234 -0.98 -7.36 18.94
CA PHE A 234 -1.74 -6.18 18.53
C PHE A 234 -2.82 -6.50 17.51
N PHE A 235 -2.84 -7.73 16.96
CA PHE A 235 -3.86 -8.14 15.99
C PHE A 235 -4.61 -9.40 16.51
N ALA A 236 -4.12 -10.62 16.26
CA ALA A 236 -4.82 -11.87 16.59
C ALA A 236 -4.05 -12.79 17.54
N GLY A 237 -2.79 -12.50 17.85
CA GLY A 237 -1.94 -13.26 18.75
C GLY A 237 -1.49 -14.63 18.22
N ASN A 238 -1.93 -15.02 17.02
CA ASN A 238 -1.49 -16.25 16.37
C ASN A 238 -1.81 -16.24 14.86
N ALA A 239 -0.93 -16.85 14.05
CA ALA A 239 -1.05 -16.88 12.60
C ALA A 239 -2.26 -17.68 12.08
N ARG A 240 -2.71 -18.72 12.81
CA ARG A 240 -3.84 -19.55 12.37
C ARG A 240 -5.16 -18.79 12.30
N SER A 241 -5.33 -17.77 13.12
CA SER A 241 -6.54 -16.94 13.10
C SER A 241 -6.72 -16.19 11.77
N GLY A 242 -5.65 -15.98 10.99
CA GLY A 242 -5.73 -15.36 9.68
C GLY A 242 -6.09 -16.31 8.54
N ILE A 243 -6.08 -17.63 8.75
CA ILE A 243 -6.29 -18.61 7.66
C ILE A 243 -7.67 -18.44 6.98
N PRO A 244 -8.80 -18.33 7.70
CA PRO A 244 -10.09 -18.12 7.06
C PRO A 244 -10.12 -16.82 6.22
N ALA A 245 -9.53 -15.74 6.73
CA ALA A 245 -9.44 -14.49 5.98
C ALA A 245 -8.60 -14.66 4.70
N MET A 246 -7.48 -15.40 4.76
CA MET A 246 -6.68 -15.71 3.57
C MET A 246 -7.44 -16.53 2.53
N MET A 247 -8.34 -17.43 2.96
CA MET A 247 -9.22 -18.17 2.05
C MET A 247 -10.22 -17.22 1.38
N VAL A 248 -10.85 -16.32 2.13
CA VAL A 248 -11.72 -15.28 1.57
C VAL A 248 -10.98 -14.44 0.54
N LEU A 249 -9.78 -13.92 0.85
CA LEU A 249 -8.97 -13.12 -0.08
C LEU A 249 -8.61 -13.85 -1.37
N ALA A 250 -8.27 -15.14 -1.23
CA ALA A 250 -7.73 -15.94 -2.33
C ALA A 250 -8.80 -16.59 -3.21
N PHE A 251 -10.02 -16.79 -2.69
CA PHE A 251 -11.04 -17.59 -3.37
C PHE A 251 -12.28 -16.79 -3.77
N MET A 252 -12.56 -15.66 -3.10
CA MET A 252 -13.80 -14.94 -3.33
C MET A 252 -13.90 -14.36 -4.75
N HIS A 253 -12.81 -13.81 -5.27
CA HIS A 253 -12.77 -13.18 -6.59
C HIS A 253 -11.52 -13.59 -7.39
N VAL A 254 -11.49 -13.19 -8.65
CA VAL A 254 -10.30 -13.27 -9.52
C VAL A 254 -9.51 -11.96 -9.34
N ASN A 255 -8.85 -11.82 -8.22
CA ASN A 255 -8.07 -10.63 -7.87
C ASN A 255 -6.63 -11.01 -7.49
N PRO A 256 -5.67 -10.10 -7.62
CA PRO A 256 -4.33 -10.33 -7.10
C PRO A 256 -4.36 -10.37 -5.57
N VAL A 257 -3.52 -11.26 -5.00
CA VAL A 257 -3.34 -11.38 -3.55
C VAL A 257 -1.89 -11.14 -3.21
N MET A 258 -1.63 -10.22 -2.29
CA MET A 258 -0.30 -9.94 -1.77
C MET A 258 -0.05 -10.73 -0.49
N ILE A 259 1.10 -11.38 -0.41
CA ILE A 259 1.63 -12.00 0.81
C ILE A 259 2.84 -11.19 1.26
N TYR A 260 2.78 -10.65 2.45
CA TYR A 260 3.90 -9.91 3.00
C TYR A 260 4.99 -10.88 3.49
N PHE A 261 6.25 -10.54 3.31
CA PHE A 261 7.37 -11.43 3.59
C PHE A 261 7.32 -11.94 5.04
N GLY A 262 7.40 -13.27 5.21
CA GLY A 262 7.29 -13.93 6.51
C GLY A 262 5.85 -14.18 6.99
N GLN A 263 4.82 -13.65 6.34
CA GLN A 263 3.42 -13.93 6.67
C GLN A 263 3.11 -15.42 6.62
N GLU A 264 3.61 -16.11 5.61
CA GLU A 264 3.45 -17.57 5.46
C GLU A 264 4.24 -18.39 6.49
N LEU A 265 5.13 -17.74 7.24
CA LEU A 265 5.87 -18.33 8.36
C LEU A 265 5.23 -18.00 9.71
N GLY A 266 4.16 -17.20 9.71
CA GLY A 266 3.53 -16.73 10.94
C GLY A 266 4.40 -15.75 11.73
N GLU A 267 5.11 -14.85 11.02
CA GLU A 267 5.89 -13.78 11.65
C GLU A 267 5.01 -12.93 12.56
N SER A 268 5.49 -12.62 13.74
CA SER A 268 4.71 -11.93 14.77
C SER A 268 4.95 -10.42 14.87
N GLY A 269 6.07 -9.92 14.34
CA GLY A 269 6.43 -8.52 14.47
C GLY A 269 6.51 -8.05 15.93
N MET A 270 6.98 -8.91 16.82
CA MET A 270 7.01 -8.64 18.27
C MET A 270 8.41 -8.27 18.79
N ASP A 271 9.35 -8.07 17.88
CA ASP A 271 10.66 -7.46 18.16
C ASP A 271 10.58 -5.93 17.93
N GLU A 272 11.71 -5.21 17.98
CA GLU A 272 11.75 -3.75 17.87
C GLU A 272 11.76 -3.24 16.40
N GLU A 273 11.19 -4.01 15.47
CA GLU A 273 11.16 -3.73 14.04
C GLU A 273 9.94 -2.92 13.56
N GLY A 274 9.13 -2.42 14.47
CA GLY A 274 7.98 -1.57 14.16
C GLY A 274 8.33 -0.08 14.02
N PHE A 275 7.35 0.75 13.65
CA PHE A 275 7.52 2.20 13.56
C PHE A 275 7.76 2.88 14.91
N SER A 276 7.30 2.28 15.98
CA SER A 276 7.38 2.79 17.34
C SER A 276 7.97 1.76 18.31
N GLY A 277 8.94 0.97 17.84
CA GLY A 277 9.46 -0.17 18.59
C GLY A 277 8.52 -1.38 18.47
N VAL A 278 8.22 -2.05 19.59
CA VAL A 278 7.36 -3.25 19.60
C VAL A 278 5.90 -2.86 19.42
N ASP A 279 5.43 -2.77 18.19
CA ASP A 279 4.05 -2.38 17.81
C ASP A 279 3.31 -3.41 16.95
N GLY A 280 3.91 -4.57 16.72
CA GLY A 280 3.33 -5.66 15.92
C GLY A 280 3.49 -5.51 14.43
N ARG A 281 4.30 -4.55 13.98
CA ARG A 281 4.64 -4.32 12.57
C ARG A 281 6.05 -4.79 12.28
N THR A 282 6.36 -4.93 11.01
CA THR A 282 7.73 -5.07 10.52
C THR A 282 7.94 -4.03 9.43
N SER A 283 8.59 -2.93 9.81
CA SER A 283 8.90 -1.80 8.93
C SER A 283 9.84 -2.21 7.79
N ILE A 284 9.75 -1.51 6.65
CA ILE A 284 10.72 -1.59 5.55
C ILE A 284 11.68 -0.40 5.53
N PHE A 285 11.56 0.53 6.48
CA PHE A 285 12.35 1.78 6.50
C PHE A 285 13.72 1.61 7.13
N ASP A 286 13.99 0.46 7.77
CA ASP A 286 15.26 0.11 8.37
C ASP A 286 15.80 -1.21 7.80
N TYR A 287 17.09 -1.46 8.02
CA TYR A 287 17.76 -2.68 7.54
C TYR A 287 17.51 -3.85 8.51
N TRP A 288 16.26 -4.32 8.53
CA TRP A 288 15.85 -5.43 9.36
C TRP A 288 16.18 -6.79 8.77
N SER A 289 16.34 -7.74 9.66
CA SER A 289 16.51 -9.14 9.31
C SER A 289 15.71 -10.01 10.29
N ILE A 290 14.43 -10.23 9.98
CA ILE A 290 13.54 -11.00 10.84
C ILE A 290 13.97 -12.46 10.95
N LYS A 291 13.85 -13.02 12.17
CA LYS A 291 14.36 -14.35 12.53
C LYS A 291 13.68 -15.47 11.73
N SER A 292 12.37 -15.40 11.52
CA SER A 292 11.60 -16.39 10.78
C SER A 292 12.10 -16.54 9.34
N VAL A 293 12.33 -15.42 8.66
CA VAL A 293 12.85 -15.40 7.29
C VAL A 293 14.30 -15.88 7.22
N ARG A 294 15.16 -15.45 8.16
CA ARG A 294 16.54 -15.98 8.27
C ARG A 294 16.57 -17.50 8.43
N ASN A 295 15.69 -18.03 9.27
CA ASN A 295 15.59 -19.47 9.49
C ASN A 295 15.16 -20.21 8.22
N TRP A 296 14.24 -19.62 7.44
CA TRP A 296 13.83 -20.19 6.17
C TRP A 296 14.93 -20.11 5.10
N VAL A 297 15.62 -18.95 5.00
CA VAL A 297 16.75 -18.77 4.07
C VAL A 297 17.88 -19.75 4.39
N ASN A 298 18.13 -20.02 5.66
CA ASN A 298 19.06 -21.02 6.17
C ASN A 298 20.41 -21.05 5.42
N ASN A 299 21.10 -19.92 5.41
CA ASN A 299 22.38 -19.73 4.70
C ASN A 299 22.31 -20.05 3.19
N GLY A 300 21.20 -19.70 2.54
CA GLY A 300 20.98 -19.88 1.09
C GLY A 300 20.49 -21.27 0.70
N ARG A 301 20.18 -22.17 1.65
CA ARG A 301 19.63 -23.50 1.35
C ARG A 301 18.14 -23.46 1.01
N PHE A 302 17.40 -22.49 1.56
CA PHE A 302 15.95 -22.34 1.36
C PHE A 302 15.16 -23.62 1.66
N ASP A 303 15.55 -24.29 2.73
CA ASP A 303 14.95 -25.52 3.22
C ASP A 303 14.19 -25.27 4.55
N GLU A 304 13.40 -26.23 4.98
CA GLU A 304 12.58 -26.10 6.17
C GLU A 304 13.31 -26.50 7.45
N THR A 305 14.62 -26.87 7.40
CA THR A 305 15.35 -27.41 8.54
C THR A 305 15.59 -26.40 9.66
N GLY A 306 15.54 -25.10 9.36
CA GLY A 306 15.61 -24.03 10.34
C GLY A 306 14.25 -23.60 10.92
N LEU A 307 13.14 -24.12 10.40
CA LEU A 307 11.79 -23.75 10.81
C LEU A 307 11.28 -24.63 11.96
N THR A 308 10.39 -24.07 12.78
CA THR A 308 9.61 -24.84 13.75
C THR A 308 8.49 -25.61 13.04
N GLU A 309 7.95 -26.66 13.69
CA GLU A 309 6.80 -27.40 13.19
C GLU A 309 5.59 -26.50 12.89
N LYS A 310 5.32 -25.52 13.76
CA LYS A 310 4.24 -24.54 13.56
C LYS A 310 4.45 -23.67 12.33
N GLN A 311 5.67 -23.23 12.08
CA GLN A 311 6.02 -22.44 10.87
C GLN A 311 5.85 -23.29 9.60
N CYS A 312 6.33 -24.54 9.62
CA CYS A 312 6.12 -25.48 8.50
C CYS A 312 4.64 -25.73 8.24
N GLU A 313 3.83 -25.88 9.29
CA GLU A 313 2.40 -26.10 9.18
C GLU A 313 1.70 -24.91 8.50
N ILE A 314 1.91 -23.69 9.02
CA ILE A 314 1.31 -22.46 8.44
C ILE A 314 1.74 -22.29 6.99
N ARG A 315 3.03 -22.43 6.70
CA ARG A 315 3.57 -22.34 5.33
C ARG A 315 2.93 -23.35 4.39
N ASN A 316 2.72 -24.56 4.82
CA ASN A 316 2.04 -25.59 4.03
C ASN A 316 0.58 -25.27 3.76
N ILE A 317 -0.12 -24.64 4.69
CA ILE A 317 -1.50 -24.15 4.50
C ILE A 317 -1.51 -23.04 3.44
N TYR A 318 -0.65 -22.00 3.58
CA TYR A 318 -0.54 -20.94 2.58
C TYR A 318 -0.22 -21.49 1.18
N LYS A 319 0.71 -22.42 1.10
CA LYS A 319 1.06 -23.10 -0.16
C LYS A 319 -0.15 -23.79 -0.80
N LYS A 320 -1.00 -24.44 0.00
CA LYS A 320 -2.25 -25.06 -0.49
C LYS A 320 -3.26 -24.01 -0.95
N ILE A 321 -3.51 -22.98 -0.15
CA ILE A 321 -4.44 -21.89 -0.50
C ILE A 321 -4.03 -21.25 -1.84
N LEU A 322 -2.78 -20.80 -1.95
CA LEU A 322 -2.29 -20.13 -3.15
C LEU A 322 -2.26 -21.05 -4.38
N ARG A 323 -2.00 -22.35 -4.18
CA ARG A 323 -2.09 -23.33 -5.27
C ARG A 323 -3.53 -23.47 -5.76
N ILE A 324 -4.50 -23.66 -4.86
CA ILE A 324 -5.93 -23.76 -5.18
C ILE A 324 -6.37 -22.49 -5.91
N ALA A 325 -6.08 -21.30 -5.36
CA ALA A 325 -6.42 -20.02 -5.98
C ALA A 325 -5.90 -19.90 -7.43
N ARG A 326 -4.75 -20.51 -7.74
CA ARG A 326 -4.12 -20.41 -9.06
C ARG A 326 -4.59 -21.49 -10.04
N THR A 327 -4.98 -22.67 -9.57
CA THR A 327 -5.22 -23.85 -10.43
C THR A 327 -6.68 -24.19 -10.62
N GLU A 328 -7.54 -23.89 -9.64
CA GLU A 328 -8.95 -24.28 -9.71
C GLU A 328 -9.73 -23.35 -10.63
N LYS A 329 -10.37 -23.91 -11.65
CA LYS A 329 -11.17 -23.16 -12.62
C LYS A 329 -12.35 -22.47 -11.97
N ALA A 330 -12.95 -23.10 -10.97
CA ALA A 330 -14.02 -22.48 -10.18
C ALA A 330 -13.59 -21.12 -9.63
N ILE A 331 -12.31 -20.93 -9.24
CA ILE A 331 -11.78 -19.66 -8.75
C ILE A 331 -11.33 -18.75 -9.90
N THR A 332 -10.50 -19.27 -10.81
CA THR A 332 -9.82 -18.43 -11.83
C THR A 332 -10.76 -17.93 -12.92
N SER A 333 -11.90 -18.55 -13.14
CA SER A 333 -12.88 -18.18 -14.17
C SER A 333 -14.34 -18.44 -13.81
N GLY A 334 -14.62 -18.94 -12.60
CA GLY A 334 -15.97 -19.26 -12.17
C GLY A 334 -16.76 -18.03 -11.66
N LEU A 335 -18.07 -18.23 -11.56
CA LEU A 335 -19.00 -17.26 -10.98
C LEU A 335 -18.91 -17.32 -9.45
N PHE A 336 -19.16 -16.18 -8.80
CA PHE A 336 -19.23 -16.04 -7.35
C PHE A 336 -20.66 -16.01 -6.87
N TYR A 337 -20.95 -16.72 -5.78
CA TYR A 337 -22.26 -16.72 -5.12
C TYR A 337 -22.07 -16.56 -3.62
N ASP A 338 -22.53 -15.44 -3.06
CA ASP A 338 -22.58 -15.24 -1.62
C ASP A 338 -23.75 -16.07 -1.05
N LEU A 339 -23.44 -17.01 -0.17
CA LEU A 339 -24.42 -17.86 0.49
C LEU A 339 -24.79 -17.39 1.90
N SER A 340 -24.03 -16.42 2.45
CA SER A 340 -24.23 -15.97 3.83
C SER A 340 -25.57 -15.29 4.01
N TYR A 341 -26.01 -14.45 3.07
CA TYR A 341 -27.29 -13.76 3.17
C TYR A 341 -28.50 -14.73 3.13
N ALA A 342 -28.36 -15.83 2.40
CA ALA A 342 -29.43 -16.85 2.29
C ALA A 342 -29.56 -17.72 3.55
N ASN A 343 -28.53 -17.67 4.42
CA ASN A 343 -28.50 -18.50 5.63
C ASN A 343 -28.70 -17.71 6.93
N THR A 344 -29.14 -16.47 6.86
CA THR A 344 -29.35 -15.60 8.06
C THR A 344 -30.37 -16.16 9.06
N SER A 345 -31.36 -16.93 8.58
CA SER A 345 -32.37 -17.60 9.43
C SER A 345 -32.00 -19.03 9.81
N ASN A 346 -30.90 -19.56 9.32
CA ASN A 346 -30.42 -20.92 9.59
C ASN A 346 -29.79 -21.01 10.98
N LYS A 347 -30.46 -21.76 11.89
CA LYS A 347 -29.96 -21.91 13.29
C LYS A 347 -28.61 -22.59 13.41
N CYS A 348 -28.18 -23.33 12.39
CA CYS A 348 -26.86 -23.98 12.33
C CYS A 348 -25.80 -23.10 11.72
N PHE A 349 -26.13 -21.90 11.22
CA PHE A 349 -25.20 -20.95 10.61
C PHE A 349 -25.06 -19.70 11.46
N ASN A 350 -23.86 -19.47 11.99
CA ASN A 350 -23.57 -18.29 12.81
C ASN A 350 -23.04 -17.15 11.96
N THR A 351 -23.91 -16.27 11.50
CA THR A 351 -23.59 -15.11 10.67
C THR A 351 -22.57 -14.13 11.32
N GLY A 352 -22.42 -14.19 12.64
CA GLY A 352 -21.41 -13.40 13.35
C GLY A 352 -19.98 -13.92 13.17
N ARG A 353 -19.82 -15.22 12.87
CA ARG A 353 -18.53 -15.90 12.85
C ARG A 353 -18.25 -16.69 11.59
N GLN A 354 -19.27 -16.97 10.79
CA GLN A 354 -19.16 -17.76 9.57
C GLN A 354 -19.54 -16.90 8.38
N TYR A 355 -18.78 -17.04 7.31
CA TYR A 355 -19.05 -16.46 6.01
C TYR A 355 -19.00 -17.60 4.99
N ALA A 356 -20.05 -17.76 4.22
CA ALA A 356 -20.16 -18.83 3.24
C ALA A 356 -20.34 -18.27 1.83
N PHE A 357 -19.57 -18.78 0.91
CA PHE A 357 -19.72 -18.48 -0.52
C PHE A 357 -19.38 -19.70 -1.38
N MET A 358 -19.81 -19.66 -2.62
CA MET A 358 -19.53 -20.70 -3.61
C MET A 358 -18.91 -20.07 -4.85
N ARG A 359 -17.93 -20.77 -5.42
CA ARG A 359 -17.40 -20.50 -6.75
C ARG A 359 -17.81 -21.64 -7.67
N LYS A 360 -18.29 -21.32 -8.88
CA LYS A 360 -18.78 -22.32 -9.82
C LYS A 360 -18.29 -22.03 -11.24
N HIS A 361 -17.70 -23.03 -11.86
CA HIS A 361 -17.32 -23.03 -13.26
C HIS A 361 -17.75 -24.36 -13.90
N ASP A 362 -18.72 -24.34 -14.80
CA ASP A 362 -19.34 -25.52 -15.40
C ASP A 362 -19.79 -26.55 -14.35
N ASN A 363 -19.14 -27.71 -14.31
CA ASN A 363 -19.41 -28.77 -13.35
C ASN A 363 -18.48 -28.74 -12.11
N GLU A 364 -17.58 -27.77 -12.02
CA GLU A 364 -16.68 -27.61 -10.88
C GLU A 364 -17.29 -26.62 -9.88
N GLU A 365 -17.43 -27.05 -8.65
CA GLU A 365 -17.94 -26.21 -7.55
C GLU A 365 -16.94 -26.23 -6.40
N LEU A 366 -16.66 -25.04 -5.84
CA LEU A 366 -15.89 -24.88 -4.63
C LEU A 366 -16.77 -24.13 -3.61
N LEU A 367 -17.02 -24.78 -2.48
CA LEU A 367 -17.74 -24.21 -1.36
C LEU A 367 -16.74 -23.82 -0.27
N ASP A 368 -16.80 -22.59 0.19
CA ASP A 368 -16.05 -22.07 1.33
C ASP A 368 -17.02 -21.67 2.47
N LEU A 369 -16.65 -22.02 3.72
CA LEU A 369 -17.47 -21.85 4.92
C LEU A 369 -16.71 -21.14 6.04
#